data_72ef73a55cfff832e5737ed20956acc8
#
_entry.id   72ef73a55cfff832e5737ed20956acc8
#
_cell.length_a   1.000
_cell.length_b   1.000
_cell.length_c   1.000
_cell.angle_alpha   90.00
_cell.angle_beta   90.00
_cell.angle_gamma   90.00
#
_symmetry.space_group_name_H-M   'P 1'
#
loop_
_entity.id
_entity.type
_entity.pdbx_description
1 polymer ?
#
loop_
_entity_poly.entity_id
_entity_poly.type
_entity_poly.pdbx_seq_one_letter_code
_entity_poly.pdbx_strand_id
1 'polypeptide(L)'
;MLNKTVRATLAGTAIGLASFTAASAQDLVIGVPNWPSASATANILEQVIETNFGLEVELQNGTNPIIFEAMDSGSMHVHPEVWMPNQQNLHDTFVVENGTVVMNENPVQANQGMCVPTYIAEQYDITTIEDLTDPEKMAIFDTDGDGRPQVWIGAPGWASTVIERIRARSYGYDEVLDLEEYDGTVAWGALGTAIEAEEPWIGFCYDPHFIFVAYDLTYLEEPAHDPATWNVIQPTDDPAWLENSMASTAWNGATLHLHYAANVQENYPEVAALFDAYEMPAEVLSTMGLELSINDVEPADFAAQWIADNEDIVLGWLTN
;
A
#
# COMPACT_ATOMS: atom_id res chain seq x y z
N MET A 1 44.22 -74.75 37.95
CA MET A 1 43.49 -74.84 36.69
C MET A 1 42.23 -73.98 36.84
N LEU A 2 42.27 -72.73 36.37
CA LEU A 2 41.10 -71.81 36.42
C LEU A 2 40.80 -71.38 34.99
N ASN A 3 39.65 -71.77 34.49
CA ASN A 3 39.09 -71.33 33.22
C ASN A 3 38.50 -69.96 33.42
N LYS A 4 38.97 -68.92 32.70
CA LYS A 4 38.35 -67.56 32.59
C LYS A 4 37.53 -67.56 31.31
N THR A 5 36.23 -67.51 31.47
CA THR A 5 35.26 -67.26 30.41
C THR A 5 35.18 -65.75 30.13
N VAL A 6 35.54 -65.33 28.91
CA VAL A 6 35.38 -63.95 28.43
C VAL A 6 33.99 -63.81 27.85
N ARG A 7 33.18 -62.92 28.45
CA ARG A 7 31.90 -62.47 27.90
C ARG A 7 32.13 -61.27 26.97
N ALA A 8 31.88 -61.47 25.70
CA ALA A 8 31.85 -60.35 24.76
C ALA A 8 30.48 -59.62 24.83
N THR A 9 30.50 -58.34 25.10
CA THR A 9 29.31 -57.46 25.11
C THR A 9 29.23 -56.82 23.72
N LEU A 10 28.21 -57.15 22.94
CA LEU A 10 27.88 -56.42 21.72
C LEU A 10 27.15 -55.10 22.08
N ALA A 11 27.81 -53.98 21.83
CA ALA A 11 27.19 -52.70 21.86
C ALA A 11 26.49 -52.45 20.49
N GLY A 12 25.16 -52.50 20.52
CA GLY A 12 24.34 -52.14 19.34
C GLY A 12 24.26 -50.59 19.21
N THR A 13 24.85 -50.07 18.16
CA THR A 13 24.72 -48.64 17.79
C THR A 13 23.37 -48.42 17.10
N ALA A 14 22.41 -47.82 17.79
CA ALA A 14 21.17 -47.37 17.17
C ALA A 14 21.45 -46.10 16.36
N ILE A 15 21.42 -46.21 15.04
CA ILE A 15 21.46 -45.08 14.12
C ILE A 15 20.05 -44.48 14.13
N GLY A 16 19.85 -43.37 14.86
CA GLY A 16 18.64 -42.58 14.76
C GLY A 16 18.57 -41.91 13.39
N LEU A 17 17.61 -42.33 12.55
CA LEU A 17 17.21 -41.55 11.38
C LEU A 17 16.56 -40.25 11.87
N ALA A 18 17.31 -39.13 11.84
CA ALA A 18 16.76 -37.84 11.92
C ALA A 18 15.96 -37.57 10.61
N SER A 19 14.65 -37.62 10.70
CA SER A 19 13.80 -37.16 9.61
C SER A 19 13.98 -35.62 9.55
N PHE A 20 14.78 -35.16 8.60
CA PHE A 20 14.74 -33.75 8.19
C PHE A 20 13.39 -33.56 7.49
N THR A 21 12.43 -32.92 8.14
CA THR A 21 11.34 -32.27 7.43
C THR A 21 12.02 -31.19 6.61
N ALA A 22 12.13 -31.38 5.30
CA ALA A 22 12.42 -30.30 4.38
C ALA A 22 11.31 -29.28 4.62
N ALA A 23 11.67 -28.06 5.03
CA ALA A 23 10.75 -26.95 4.90
C ALA A 23 10.37 -26.91 3.43
N SER A 24 9.08 -27.05 3.12
CA SER A 24 8.59 -26.79 1.77
C SER A 24 9.03 -25.37 1.44
N ALA A 25 9.74 -25.17 0.36
CA ALA A 25 9.98 -23.83 -0.13
C ALA A 25 8.65 -23.36 -0.70
N GLN A 26 8.17 -22.19 -0.26
CA GLN A 26 6.99 -21.59 -0.85
C GLN A 26 7.20 -21.41 -2.35
N ASP A 27 6.15 -21.73 -3.13
CA ASP A 27 6.20 -21.57 -4.58
C ASP A 27 6.15 -20.10 -4.98
N LEU A 28 5.35 -19.31 -4.28
CA LEU A 28 5.17 -17.88 -4.52
C LEU A 28 5.21 -17.08 -3.22
N VAL A 29 5.67 -15.83 -3.30
CA VAL A 29 5.64 -14.85 -2.21
C VAL A 29 4.96 -13.59 -2.70
N ILE A 30 3.91 -13.16 -2.01
CA ILE A 30 3.22 -11.89 -2.26
C ILE A 30 3.72 -10.85 -1.27
N GLY A 31 4.26 -9.75 -1.75
CA GLY A 31 4.63 -8.61 -0.92
C GLY A 31 3.40 -7.83 -0.48
N VAL A 32 3.27 -7.57 0.82
CA VAL A 32 2.10 -6.89 1.40
C VAL A 32 2.52 -5.55 1.96
N PRO A 33 2.18 -4.43 1.29
CA PRO A 33 2.38 -3.11 1.85
C PRO A 33 1.37 -2.82 2.98
N ASN A 34 1.65 -1.79 3.79
CA ASN A 34 0.96 -1.53 5.04
C ASN A 34 -0.33 -0.71 4.90
N TRP A 35 -1.24 -1.10 4.03
CA TRP A 35 -2.59 -0.54 3.96
C TRP A 35 -3.65 -1.63 3.70
N PRO A 36 -4.89 -1.42 4.18
CA PRO A 36 -5.90 -2.48 4.27
C PRO A 36 -6.31 -3.11 2.94
N SER A 37 -6.53 -2.32 1.88
CA SER A 37 -6.94 -2.84 0.57
C SER A 37 -5.88 -3.77 -0.04
N ALA A 38 -4.59 -3.42 0.08
CA ALA A 38 -3.53 -4.28 -0.39
C ALA A 38 -3.43 -5.59 0.41
N SER A 39 -3.67 -5.53 1.72
CA SER A 39 -3.72 -6.74 2.55
C SER A 39 -4.87 -7.66 2.15
N ALA A 40 -6.07 -7.11 1.94
CA ALA A 40 -7.22 -7.88 1.46
C ALA A 40 -6.97 -8.48 0.07
N THR A 41 -6.44 -7.69 -0.87
CA THR A 41 -6.09 -8.15 -2.22
C THR A 41 -5.04 -9.26 -2.18
N ALA A 42 -4.00 -9.15 -1.35
CA ALA A 42 -2.99 -10.17 -1.19
C ALA A 42 -3.59 -11.51 -0.71
N ASN A 43 -4.50 -11.47 0.28
CA ASN A 43 -5.19 -12.65 0.78
C ASN A 43 -6.16 -13.25 -0.24
N ILE A 44 -6.80 -12.44 -1.08
CA ILE A 44 -7.63 -12.92 -2.20
C ILE A 44 -6.76 -13.67 -3.20
N LEU A 45 -5.64 -13.07 -3.63
CA LEU A 45 -4.72 -13.68 -4.58
C LEU A 45 -4.12 -14.97 -4.03
N GLU A 46 -3.67 -14.99 -2.76
CA GLU A 46 -3.20 -16.18 -2.07
C GLU A 46 -4.22 -17.32 -2.19
N GLN A 47 -5.45 -17.11 -1.72
CA GLN A 47 -6.48 -18.17 -1.70
C GLN A 47 -6.89 -18.61 -3.11
N VAL A 48 -6.96 -17.69 -4.08
CA VAL A 48 -7.26 -18.03 -5.48
C VAL A 48 -6.14 -18.88 -6.07
N ILE A 49 -4.87 -18.50 -5.84
CA ILE A 49 -3.71 -19.24 -6.36
C ILE A 49 -3.63 -20.62 -5.71
N GLU A 50 -3.71 -20.71 -4.39
CA GLU A 50 -3.65 -21.99 -3.67
C GLU A 50 -4.76 -22.95 -4.09
N THR A 51 -5.99 -22.43 -4.23
CA THR A 51 -7.17 -23.25 -4.55
C THR A 51 -7.15 -23.76 -5.99
N ASN A 52 -6.72 -22.94 -6.96
CA ASN A 52 -6.87 -23.27 -8.37
C ASN A 52 -5.61 -23.87 -8.99
N PHE A 53 -4.43 -23.53 -8.47
CA PHE A 53 -3.15 -24.03 -9.02
C PHE A 53 -2.43 -25.01 -8.08
N GLY A 54 -2.85 -25.10 -6.81
CA GLY A 54 -2.26 -26.01 -5.82
C GLY A 54 -0.85 -25.63 -5.41
N LEU A 55 -0.50 -24.35 -5.54
CA LEU A 55 0.78 -23.76 -5.13
C LEU A 55 0.73 -23.32 -3.67
N GLU A 56 1.87 -23.34 -2.96
CA GLU A 56 1.99 -22.75 -1.62
C GLU A 56 2.38 -21.27 -1.73
N VAL A 57 1.57 -20.36 -1.16
CA VAL A 57 1.78 -18.91 -1.21
C VAL A 57 2.14 -18.38 0.18
N GLU A 58 3.15 -17.52 0.27
CA GLU A 58 3.50 -16.78 1.48
C GLU A 58 3.16 -15.31 1.33
N LEU A 59 2.53 -14.71 2.35
CA LEU A 59 2.34 -13.27 2.46
C LEU A 59 3.47 -12.67 3.29
N GLN A 60 4.23 -11.75 2.73
CA GLN A 60 5.37 -11.12 3.40
C GLN A 60 5.24 -9.60 3.39
N ASN A 61 5.22 -8.97 4.58
CA ASN A 61 5.15 -7.52 4.70
C ASN A 61 6.39 -6.82 4.16
N GLY A 62 6.20 -5.71 3.45
CA GLY A 62 7.29 -4.90 2.92
C GLY A 62 6.84 -3.49 2.55
N THR A 63 7.79 -2.57 2.44
CA THR A 63 7.55 -1.26 1.81
C THR A 63 7.68 -1.39 0.30
N ASN A 64 7.14 -0.43 -0.47
CA ASN A 64 7.22 -0.46 -1.93
C ASN A 64 8.65 -0.72 -2.45
N PRO A 65 9.71 0.00 -2.03
CA PRO A 65 11.06 -0.28 -2.50
C PRO A 65 11.54 -1.71 -2.19
N ILE A 66 11.25 -2.22 -0.98
CA ILE A 66 11.65 -3.58 -0.58
C ILE A 66 10.96 -4.62 -1.47
N ILE A 67 9.66 -4.45 -1.75
CA ILE A 67 8.91 -5.39 -2.58
C ILE A 67 9.44 -5.35 -4.03
N PHE A 68 9.69 -4.18 -4.60
CA PHE A 68 10.25 -4.05 -5.95
C PHE A 68 11.64 -4.67 -6.08
N GLU A 69 12.57 -4.41 -5.13
CA GLU A 69 13.89 -5.03 -5.09
C GLU A 69 13.80 -6.55 -4.93
N ALA A 70 12.85 -7.02 -4.14
CA ALA A 70 12.62 -8.45 -3.95
C ALA A 70 12.03 -9.11 -5.20
N MET A 71 11.15 -8.43 -5.96
CA MET A 71 10.66 -8.89 -7.26
C MET A 71 11.79 -8.93 -8.31
N ASP A 72 12.66 -7.92 -8.34
CA ASP A 72 13.83 -7.88 -9.22
C ASP A 72 14.77 -9.07 -8.98
N SER A 73 15.00 -9.43 -7.72
CA SER A 73 15.83 -10.58 -7.33
C SER A 73 15.10 -11.93 -7.46
N GLY A 74 13.78 -11.94 -7.63
CA GLY A 74 12.94 -13.12 -7.68
C GLY A 74 12.66 -13.75 -6.30
N SER A 75 12.87 -13.03 -5.22
CA SER A 75 12.55 -13.49 -3.84
C SER A 75 11.14 -13.15 -3.38
N MET A 76 10.50 -12.16 -4.02
CA MET A 76 9.05 -11.94 -4.01
C MET A 76 8.53 -11.96 -5.44
N HIS A 77 7.23 -12.21 -5.60
CA HIS A 77 6.65 -12.47 -6.91
C HIS A 77 5.55 -11.47 -7.29
N VAL A 78 4.89 -10.84 -6.33
CA VAL A 78 3.74 -9.96 -6.58
C VAL A 78 3.75 -8.79 -5.62
N HIS A 79 3.40 -7.61 -6.14
CA HIS A 79 2.94 -6.43 -5.41
C HIS A 79 1.47 -6.20 -5.79
N PRO A 80 0.50 -6.40 -4.91
CA PRO A 80 -0.92 -6.46 -5.27
C PRO A 80 -1.52 -5.10 -5.65
N GLU A 81 -0.91 -3.98 -5.22
CA GLU A 81 -1.51 -2.66 -5.35
C GLU A 81 -0.45 -1.55 -5.40
N VAL A 82 0.06 -1.27 -6.59
CA VAL A 82 1.05 -0.21 -6.85
C VAL A 82 0.34 1.07 -7.30
N TRP A 83 0.52 2.14 -6.55
CA TRP A 83 0.00 3.47 -6.86
C TRP A 83 0.89 4.21 -7.85
N MET A 84 0.34 4.54 -9.01
CA MET A 84 1.00 5.37 -10.02
C MET A 84 0.34 6.76 -10.07
N PRO A 85 1.10 7.86 -10.22
CA PRO A 85 2.54 7.92 -10.48
C PRO A 85 3.44 7.92 -9.24
N ASN A 86 2.93 7.61 -8.04
CA ASN A 86 3.69 7.69 -6.78
C ASN A 86 4.98 6.86 -6.83
N GLN A 87 4.91 5.70 -7.48
CA GLN A 87 6.02 4.75 -7.63
C GLN A 87 6.70 4.84 -9.01
N GLN A 88 6.62 6.00 -9.70
CA GLN A 88 7.14 6.14 -11.06
C GLN A 88 8.63 5.78 -11.15
N ASN A 89 9.43 6.18 -10.17
CA ASN A 89 10.86 5.87 -10.13
C ASN A 89 11.15 4.36 -10.04
N LEU A 90 10.37 3.62 -9.24
CA LEU A 90 10.48 2.16 -9.15
C LEU A 90 10.00 1.49 -10.43
N HIS A 91 8.89 1.98 -10.98
CA HIS A 91 8.40 1.50 -12.28
C HIS A 91 9.44 1.70 -13.38
N ASP A 92 10.02 2.89 -13.50
CA ASP A 92 11.03 3.19 -14.51
C ASP A 92 12.24 2.27 -14.38
N THR A 93 12.72 2.06 -13.15
CA THR A 93 13.87 1.18 -12.89
C THR A 93 13.56 -0.29 -13.20
N PHE A 94 12.50 -0.86 -12.60
CA PHE A 94 12.30 -2.31 -12.62
C PHE A 94 11.44 -2.81 -13.77
N VAL A 95 10.50 -1.99 -14.27
CA VAL A 95 9.66 -2.35 -15.41
C VAL A 95 10.28 -1.92 -16.71
N VAL A 96 10.73 -0.63 -16.82
CA VAL A 96 11.19 -0.07 -18.09
C VAL A 96 12.65 -0.38 -18.37
N GLU A 97 13.56 -0.14 -17.39
CA GLU A 97 15.01 -0.29 -17.61
C GLU A 97 15.47 -1.74 -17.45
N ASN A 98 15.11 -2.40 -16.32
CA ASN A 98 15.54 -3.76 -16.04
C ASN A 98 14.68 -4.81 -16.76
N GLY A 99 13.38 -4.56 -16.91
CA GLY A 99 12.41 -5.53 -17.45
C GLY A 99 12.23 -6.77 -16.55
N THR A 100 12.53 -6.63 -15.25
CA THR A 100 12.43 -7.72 -14.26
C THR A 100 11.09 -7.76 -13.55
N VAL A 101 10.29 -6.70 -13.70
CA VAL A 101 8.92 -6.58 -13.18
C VAL A 101 7.97 -6.27 -14.33
N VAL A 102 6.77 -6.83 -14.28
CA VAL A 102 5.69 -6.62 -15.23
C VAL A 102 4.56 -5.86 -14.53
N MET A 103 4.01 -4.84 -15.17
CA MET A 103 2.82 -4.13 -14.71
C MET A 103 1.59 -4.70 -15.42
N ASN A 104 0.54 -5.02 -14.67
CA ASN A 104 -0.78 -5.35 -15.22
C ASN A 104 -1.38 -4.13 -15.95
N GLU A 105 -2.04 -4.35 -17.08
CA GLU A 105 -2.60 -3.29 -17.94
C GLU A 105 -4.03 -2.85 -17.57
N ASN A 106 -4.61 -3.41 -16.49
CA ASN A 106 -5.98 -3.12 -16.04
C ASN A 106 -5.95 -2.17 -14.81
N PRO A 107 -5.91 -0.85 -15.01
CA PRO A 107 -5.80 0.10 -13.90
C PRO A 107 -7.12 0.31 -13.16
N VAL A 108 -7.04 0.41 -11.84
CA VAL A 108 -8.10 1.05 -11.07
C VAL A 108 -7.86 2.55 -11.04
N GLN A 109 -8.86 3.35 -11.40
CA GLN A 109 -8.76 4.81 -11.33
C GLN A 109 -8.77 5.29 -9.89
N ALA A 110 -7.95 6.28 -9.59
CA ALA A 110 -7.74 6.79 -8.24
C ALA A 110 -7.56 8.31 -8.23
N ASN A 111 -7.81 8.92 -7.07
CA ASN A 111 -7.55 10.33 -6.81
C ASN A 111 -6.71 10.47 -5.53
N GLN A 112 -5.98 11.58 -5.41
CA GLN A 112 -5.18 11.94 -4.26
C GLN A 112 -5.19 13.44 -4.07
N GLY A 113 -5.13 13.90 -2.81
CA GLY A 113 -5.07 15.32 -2.49
C GLY A 113 -5.30 15.57 -1.01
N MET A 114 -5.23 16.83 -0.62
CA MET A 114 -5.61 17.25 0.72
C MET A 114 -7.12 17.31 0.86
N CYS A 115 -7.66 16.82 1.97
CA CYS A 115 -9.10 16.90 2.26
C CYS A 115 -9.39 17.31 3.68
N VAL A 116 -10.62 17.78 3.88
CA VAL A 116 -11.20 18.14 5.18
C VAL A 116 -12.62 17.56 5.27
N PRO A 117 -13.19 17.35 6.47
CA PRO A 117 -14.63 17.13 6.61
C PRO A 117 -15.43 18.25 5.96
N THR A 118 -16.49 17.91 5.22
CA THR A 118 -17.27 18.89 4.44
C THR A 118 -17.82 20.05 5.31
N TYR A 119 -18.21 19.75 6.57
CA TYR A 119 -18.67 20.80 7.50
C TYR A 119 -17.55 21.81 7.84
N ILE A 120 -16.28 21.41 7.84
CA ILE A 120 -15.14 22.32 8.04
C ILE A 120 -14.95 23.21 6.82
N ALA A 121 -15.00 22.61 5.60
CA ALA A 121 -14.91 23.39 4.37
C ALA A 121 -15.99 24.48 4.31
N GLU A 122 -17.24 24.14 4.64
CA GLU A 122 -18.38 25.05 4.61
C GLU A 122 -18.34 26.11 5.71
N GLN A 123 -17.99 25.71 6.94
CA GLN A 123 -18.03 26.62 8.10
C GLN A 123 -16.91 27.66 8.09
N TYR A 124 -15.72 27.28 7.61
CA TYR A 124 -14.52 28.11 7.67
C TYR A 124 -14.04 28.58 6.30
N ASP A 125 -14.80 28.29 5.24
CA ASP A 125 -14.45 28.68 3.86
C ASP A 125 -13.04 28.17 3.47
N ILE A 126 -12.76 26.89 3.82
CA ILE A 126 -11.51 26.20 3.50
C ILE A 126 -11.80 25.27 2.33
N THR A 127 -11.56 25.73 1.11
CA THR A 127 -11.99 25.05 -0.12
C THR A 127 -10.86 24.85 -1.14
N THR A 128 -9.75 25.56 -0.98
CA THR A 128 -8.62 25.52 -1.89
C THR A 128 -7.32 25.19 -1.14
N ILE A 129 -6.33 24.68 -1.85
CA ILE A 129 -5.01 24.39 -1.27
C ILE A 129 -4.31 25.67 -0.78
N GLU A 130 -4.56 26.80 -1.41
CA GLU A 130 -4.04 28.11 -1.02
C GLU A 130 -4.53 28.53 0.36
N ASP A 131 -5.72 28.11 0.78
CA ASP A 131 -6.24 28.40 2.13
C ASP A 131 -5.33 27.88 3.24
N LEU A 132 -4.53 26.84 2.96
CA LEU A 132 -3.56 26.27 3.91
C LEU A 132 -2.40 27.22 4.23
N THR A 133 -2.24 28.29 3.46
CA THR A 133 -1.22 29.33 3.70
C THR A 133 -1.75 30.49 4.54
N ASP A 134 -3.05 30.49 4.89
CA ASP A 134 -3.66 31.53 5.72
C ASP A 134 -3.64 31.13 7.21
N PRO A 135 -2.80 31.76 8.04
CA PRO A 135 -2.68 31.39 9.45
C PRO A 135 -3.95 31.65 10.26
N GLU A 136 -4.85 32.55 9.82
CA GLU A 136 -6.12 32.80 10.52
C GLU A 136 -7.10 31.65 10.27
N LYS A 137 -7.16 31.11 9.03
CA LYS A 137 -7.96 29.93 8.69
C LYS A 137 -7.40 28.66 9.36
N MET A 138 -6.07 28.51 9.34
CA MET A 138 -5.41 27.31 9.87
C MET A 138 -5.40 27.24 11.40
N ALA A 139 -5.60 28.34 12.12
CA ALA A 139 -5.57 28.34 13.58
C ALA A 139 -6.53 27.33 14.25
N ILE A 140 -7.61 26.92 13.56
CA ILE A 140 -8.55 25.92 14.10
C ILE A 140 -7.95 24.51 14.18
N PHE A 141 -6.88 24.22 13.43
CA PHE A 141 -6.19 22.92 13.41
C PHE A 141 -5.05 22.84 14.44
N ASP A 142 -4.85 23.85 15.29
CA ASP A 142 -3.99 23.79 16.47
C ASP A 142 -4.70 22.97 17.58
N THR A 143 -4.71 21.67 17.41
CA THR A 143 -5.50 20.76 18.26
C THR A 143 -4.78 20.36 19.55
N ASP A 144 -3.47 20.55 19.65
CA ASP A 144 -2.68 20.30 20.86
C ASP A 144 -2.38 21.60 21.67
N GLY A 145 -2.65 22.77 21.07
CA GLY A 145 -2.55 24.08 21.72
C GLY A 145 -1.13 24.60 21.87
N ASP A 146 -0.21 24.15 21.04
CA ASP A 146 1.20 24.58 21.05
C ASP A 146 1.44 25.86 20.23
N GLY A 147 0.43 26.30 19.48
CA GLY A 147 0.42 27.53 18.66
C GLY A 147 0.84 27.28 17.21
N ARG A 148 0.99 26.01 16.79
CA ARG A 148 1.17 25.61 15.40
C ARG A 148 0.11 24.59 14.99
N PRO A 149 -0.72 24.94 13.98
CA PRO A 149 -1.73 24.00 13.48
C PRO A 149 -1.07 22.80 12.79
N GLN A 150 -1.70 21.62 12.90
CA GLN A 150 -1.18 20.37 12.38
C GLN A 150 -1.91 19.94 11.11
N VAL A 151 -1.18 19.27 10.21
CA VAL A 151 -1.73 18.59 9.04
C VAL A 151 -1.07 17.22 8.87
N TRP A 152 -1.87 16.17 8.73
CA TRP A 152 -1.33 14.84 8.42
C TRP A 152 -1.03 14.73 6.92
N ILE A 153 0.23 14.40 6.57
CA ILE A 153 0.69 14.33 5.17
C ILE A 153 0.91 12.91 4.67
N GLY A 154 0.61 11.89 5.48
CA GLY A 154 0.74 10.47 5.12
C GLY A 154 1.53 9.66 6.13
N ALA A 155 1.60 8.35 5.89
CA ALA A 155 2.36 7.45 6.75
C ALA A 155 3.84 7.40 6.36
N PRO A 156 4.76 7.16 7.33
CA PRO A 156 6.16 6.90 7.02
C PRO A 156 6.33 5.74 6.04
N GLY A 157 7.14 5.95 5.01
CA GLY A 157 7.40 4.94 3.97
C GLY A 157 6.41 4.94 2.80
N TRP A 158 5.37 5.76 2.83
CA TRP A 158 4.56 6.00 1.65
C TRP A 158 5.27 6.97 0.70
N ALA A 159 5.24 6.69 -0.60
CA ALA A 159 5.80 7.61 -1.60
C ALA A 159 4.99 8.93 -1.66
N SER A 160 3.68 8.86 -1.42
CA SER A 160 2.82 10.05 -1.31
C SER A 160 3.27 10.99 -0.20
N THR A 161 3.75 10.48 0.94
CA THR A 161 4.25 11.32 2.06
C THR A 161 5.45 12.16 1.64
N VAL A 162 6.39 11.59 0.87
CA VAL A 162 7.53 12.33 0.30
C VAL A 162 7.02 13.42 -0.66
N ILE A 163 6.07 13.08 -1.52
CA ILE A 163 5.50 14.02 -2.49
C ILE A 163 4.70 15.11 -1.78
N GLU A 164 3.89 14.79 -0.77
CA GLU A 164 3.15 15.81 0.00
C GLU A 164 4.08 16.76 0.76
N ARG A 165 5.24 16.31 1.22
CA ARG A 165 6.26 17.21 1.79
C ARG A 165 6.82 18.18 0.75
N ILE A 166 7.04 17.72 -0.49
CA ILE A 166 7.44 18.57 -1.63
C ILE A 166 6.31 19.57 -1.95
N ARG A 167 5.06 19.11 -1.94
CA ARG A 167 3.88 19.91 -2.23
C ARG A 167 3.68 20.99 -1.17
N ALA A 168 3.80 20.63 0.12
CA ALA A 168 3.71 21.56 1.23
C ALA A 168 4.69 22.74 1.06
N ARG A 169 5.94 22.42 0.74
CA ARG A 169 6.95 23.45 0.46
C ARG A 169 6.65 24.23 -0.82
N SER A 170 6.18 23.59 -1.87
CA SER A 170 5.93 24.25 -3.16
C SER A 170 4.76 25.23 -3.12
N TYR A 171 3.73 24.92 -2.33
CA TYR A 171 2.61 25.81 -2.04
C TYR A 171 2.91 26.79 -0.90
N GLY A 172 3.85 26.45 0.00
CA GLY A 172 4.28 27.30 1.12
C GLY A 172 3.48 27.10 2.41
N TYR A 173 2.63 26.08 2.51
CA TYR A 173 1.88 25.83 3.74
C TYR A 173 2.71 25.14 4.84
N ASP A 174 3.91 24.61 4.52
CA ASP A 174 4.87 24.14 5.51
C ASP A 174 5.43 25.25 6.42
N GLU A 175 5.28 26.51 6.01
CA GLU A 175 5.61 27.67 6.84
C GLU A 175 4.53 27.96 7.91
N VAL A 176 3.29 27.49 7.69
CA VAL A 176 2.12 27.74 8.55
C VAL A 176 1.77 26.51 9.38
N LEU A 177 1.85 25.32 8.80
CA LEU A 177 1.41 24.04 9.36
C LEU A 177 2.59 23.16 9.78
N ASP A 178 2.45 22.44 10.89
CA ASP A 178 3.32 21.33 11.23
C ASP A 178 2.90 20.09 10.45
N LEU A 179 3.85 19.56 9.66
CA LEU A 179 3.62 18.41 8.81
C LEU A 179 3.80 17.13 9.62
N GLU A 180 2.71 16.43 9.90
CA GLU A 180 2.71 15.21 10.70
C GLU A 180 2.76 13.96 9.83
N GLU A 181 3.59 13.00 10.25
CA GLU A 181 3.73 11.68 9.62
C GLU A 181 3.53 10.59 10.67
N TYR A 182 2.43 9.87 10.57
CA TYR A 182 2.16 8.70 11.41
C TYR A 182 1.27 7.70 10.66
N ASP A 183 1.13 6.51 11.21
CA ASP A 183 0.40 5.41 10.57
C ASP A 183 -1.01 5.79 10.13
N GLY A 184 -1.41 5.34 8.94
CA GLY A 184 -2.71 5.66 8.35
C GLY A 184 -3.90 5.23 9.21
N THR A 185 -3.80 4.08 9.88
CA THR A 185 -4.87 3.61 10.78
C THR A 185 -5.10 4.58 11.94
N VAL A 186 -4.02 5.19 12.46
CA VAL A 186 -4.11 6.24 13.50
C VAL A 186 -4.76 7.50 12.93
N ALA A 187 -4.38 7.91 11.71
CA ALA A 187 -4.94 9.09 11.05
C ALA A 187 -6.45 8.94 10.79
N TRP A 188 -6.87 7.78 10.32
CA TRP A 188 -8.29 7.51 10.07
C TRP A 188 -9.10 7.39 11.37
N GLY A 189 -8.51 6.89 12.43
CA GLY A 189 -9.10 6.90 13.78
C GLY A 189 -9.27 8.33 14.31
N ALA A 190 -8.27 9.20 14.10
CA ALA A 190 -8.34 10.62 14.45
C ALA A 190 -9.40 11.35 13.64
N LEU A 191 -9.48 11.11 12.31
CA LEU A 191 -10.54 11.64 11.45
C LEU A 191 -11.94 11.24 11.96
N GLY A 192 -12.16 9.95 12.24
CA GLY A 192 -13.43 9.48 12.76
C GLY A 192 -13.82 10.14 14.08
N THR A 193 -12.86 10.29 15.00
CA THR A 193 -13.06 10.98 16.28
C THR A 193 -13.40 12.46 16.10
N ALA A 194 -12.69 13.14 15.20
CA ALA A 194 -12.96 14.54 14.87
C ALA A 194 -14.37 14.74 14.29
N ILE A 195 -14.79 13.85 13.38
CA ILE A 195 -16.13 13.90 12.79
C ILE A 195 -17.23 13.67 13.85
N GLU A 196 -17.06 12.69 14.74
CA GLU A 196 -18.02 12.43 15.82
C GLU A 196 -18.15 13.62 16.80
N ALA A 197 -17.07 14.36 17.00
CA ALA A 197 -17.04 15.52 17.89
C ALA A 197 -17.34 16.85 17.18
N GLU A 198 -17.55 16.86 15.86
CA GLU A 198 -17.62 18.04 15.00
C GLU A 198 -16.38 18.97 15.16
N GLU A 199 -15.19 18.35 15.35
CA GLU A 199 -13.89 19.02 15.51
C GLU A 199 -13.13 19.10 14.17
N PRO A 200 -12.16 20.05 14.03
CA PRO A 200 -11.37 20.17 12.82
C PRO A 200 -10.43 19.00 12.60
N TRP A 201 -10.32 18.55 11.36
CA TRP A 201 -9.29 17.62 10.89
C TRP A 201 -8.91 18.00 9.44
N ILE A 202 -7.63 17.87 9.09
CA ILE A 202 -7.11 18.06 7.75
C ILE A 202 -5.99 17.05 7.48
N GLY A 203 -5.96 16.47 6.28
CA GLY A 203 -4.89 15.55 5.93
C GLY A 203 -4.91 15.11 4.47
N PHE A 204 -3.88 14.34 4.12
CA PHE A 204 -3.77 13.69 2.83
C PHE A 204 -4.82 12.58 2.70
N CYS A 205 -5.60 12.65 1.64
CA CYS A 205 -6.68 11.71 1.33
C CYS A 205 -6.46 11.07 -0.03
N TYR A 206 -6.99 9.87 -0.22
CA TYR A 206 -6.97 9.16 -1.49
C TYR A 206 -8.21 8.30 -1.67
N ASP A 207 -8.58 8.10 -2.92
CA ASP A 207 -9.75 7.32 -3.35
C ASP A 207 -9.31 6.39 -4.50
N PRO A 208 -9.65 5.09 -4.47
CA PRO A 208 -10.61 4.43 -3.58
C PRO A 208 -10.11 4.22 -2.15
N HIS A 209 -10.91 4.65 -1.17
CA HIS A 209 -10.67 4.43 0.25
C HIS A 209 -11.97 4.51 1.05
N PHE A 210 -12.07 3.75 2.14
CA PHE A 210 -13.29 3.66 2.95
C PHE A 210 -13.73 4.98 3.57
N ILE A 211 -12.82 5.93 3.79
CA ILE A 211 -13.15 7.21 4.41
C ILE A 211 -14.19 7.99 3.59
N PHE A 212 -14.20 7.85 2.26
CA PHE A 212 -15.19 8.48 1.39
C PHE A 212 -16.52 7.72 1.33
N VAL A 213 -16.54 6.47 1.83
CA VAL A 213 -17.78 5.71 2.04
C VAL A 213 -18.38 6.00 3.41
N ALA A 214 -17.52 6.14 4.43
CA ALA A 214 -17.92 6.33 5.82
C ALA A 214 -18.25 7.79 6.17
N TYR A 215 -17.58 8.76 5.52
CA TYR A 215 -17.59 10.15 5.92
C TYR A 215 -17.84 11.09 4.73
N ASP A 216 -18.43 12.25 5.00
CA ASP A 216 -18.59 13.33 4.03
C ASP A 216 -17.34 14.23 4.06
N LEU A 217 -16.49 14.06 3.04
CA LEU A 217 -15.20 14.73 2.91
C LEU A 217 -15.12 15.55 1.64
N THR A 218 -14.47 16.69 1.71
CA THR A 218 -14.22 17.59 0.59
C THR A 218 -12.73 17.64 0.29
N TYR A 219 -12.33 17.29 -0.94
CA TYR A 219 -10.99 17.60 -1.45
C TYR A 219 -10.85 19.12 -1.61
N LEU A 220 -9.68 19.63 -1.26
CA LEU A 220 -9.33 21.03 -1.54
C LEU A 220 -9.07 21.18 -3.05
N GLU A 221 -9.64 22.24 -3.63
CA GLU A 221 -9.40 22.56 -5.04
C GLU A 221 -7.94 23.00 -5.24
N GLU A 222 -7.36 22.56 -6.35
CA GLU A 222 -5.98 22.83 -6.73
C GLU A 222 -5.88 23.28 -8.18
N PRO A 223 -4.82 24.04 -8.55
CA PRO A 223 -4.50 24.28 -9.95
C PRO A 223 -4.37 22.95 -10.69
N ALA A 224 -4.92 22.88 -11.90
CA ALA A 224 -4.85 21.65 -12.72
C ALA A 224 -3.40 21.20 -12.88
N HIS A 225 -3.18 19.89 -12.96
CA HIS A 225 -1.85 19.32 -13.12
C HIS A 225 -1.09 19.94 -14.31
N ASP A 226 0.13 20.40 -14.05
CA ASP A 226 1.05 20.92 -15.07
C ASP A 226 2.43 20.27 -14.90
N PRO A 227 2.88 19.45 -15.86
CA PRO A 227 4.21 18.82 -15.80
C PRO A 227 5.37 19.83 -15.70
N ALA A 228 5.17 21.07 -16.11
CA ALA A 228 6.20 22.10 -16.00
C ALA A 228 6.48 22.55 -14.56
N THR A 229 5.53 22.33 -13.65
CA THR A 229 5.61 22.63 -12.22
C THR A 229 5.53 21.39 -11.34
N TRP A 230 5.84 20.22 -11.92
CA TRP A 230 5.87 18.93 -11.25
C TRP A 230 7.21 18.23 -11.51
N ASN A 231 8.13 18.37 -10.58
CA ASN A 231 9.43 17.70 -10.58
C ASN A 231 9.68 17.07 -9.20
N VAL A 232 9.50 15.78 -9.09
CA VAL A 232 9.66 15.02 -7.85
C VAL A 232 10.98 14.27 -7.88
N ILE A 233 11.87 14.60 -6.96
CA ILE A 233 13.14 13.91 -6.75
C ILE A 233 13.02 13.10 -5.45
N GLN A 234 13.42 11.83 -5.48
CA GLN A 234 13.35 10.98 -4.30
C GLN A 234 14.52 11.25 -3.33
N PRO A 235 14.33 11.08 -2.02
CA PRO A 235 15.42 11.23 -1.03
C PRO A 235 16.63 10.32 -1.27
N THR A 236 16.42 9.20 -1.95
CA THR A 236 17.48 8.26 -2.35
C THR A 236 18.35 8.76 -3.48
N ASP A 237 17.83 9.64 -4.33
CA ASP A 237 18.45 10.08 -5.57
C ASP A 237 19.28 11.35 -5.38
N ASP A 238 18.84 12.24 -4.47
CA ASP A 238 19.52 13.50 -4.16
C ASP A 238 19.39 13.85 -2.67
N PRO A 239 20.48 14.04 -1.92
CA PRO A 239 20.42 14.54 -0.54
C PRO A 239 19.72 15.90 -0.39
N ALA A 240 19.68 16.73 -1.43
CA ALA A 240 18.96 18.01 -1.50
C ALA A 240 17.62 17.89 -2.21
N TRP A 241 17.02 16.70 -2.21
CA TRP A 241 15.78 16.38 -2.91
C TRP A 241 14.65 17.38 -2.68
N LEU A 242 14.46 17.82 -1.43
CA LEU A 242 13.38 18.72 -1.08
C LEU A 242 13.59 20.13 -1.67
N GLU A 243 14.83 20.63 -1.68
CA GLU A 243 15.16 21.93 -2.27
C GLU A 243 15.11 21.90 -3.79
N ASN A 244 15.43 20.76 -4.41
CA ASN A 244 15.50 20.59 -5.86
C ASN A 244 14.21 20.10 -6.48
N SER A 245 13.21 19.74 -5.67
CA SER A 245 11.88 19.32 -6.11
C SER A 245 10.89 20.49 -6.16
N MET A 246 9.84 20.31 -6.96
CA MET A 246 8.68 21.22 -7.05
C MET A 246 7.44 20.42 -7.43
N ALA A 247 6.32 20.70 -6.77
CA ALA A 247 5.00 20.13 -7.10
C ALA A 247 3.91 21.09 -6.62
N SER A 248 3.60 22.12 -7.42
CA SER A 248 2.65 23.21 -7.08
C SER A 248 1.36 23.16 -7.88
N THR A 249 0.91 21.96 -8.23
CA THR A 249 -0.36 21.69 -8.94
C THR A 249 -1.00 20.42 -8.37
N ALA A 250 -2.25 20.15 -8.75
CA ALA A 250 -2.92 18.89 -8.42
C ALA A 250 -2.10 17.68 -8.87
N TRP A 251 -2.30 16.57 -8.21
CA TRP A 251 -1.78 15.29 -8.66
C TRP A 251 -2.17 15.01 -10.11
N ASN A 252 -1.30 14.38 -10.88
CA ASN A 252 -1.74 13.76 -12.13
C ASN A 252 -2.67 12.59 -11.80
N GLY A 253 -3.67 12.31 -12.62
CA GLY A 253 -4.63 11.25 -12.35
C GLY A 253 -3.95 9.97 -11.90
N ALA A 254 -4.30 9.48 -10.70
CA ALA A 254 -3.70 8.30 -10.11
C ALA A 254 -4.35 7.02 -10.65
N THR A 255 -3.55 5.94 -10.68
CA THR A 255 -4.01 4.60 -11.01
C THR A 255 -3.35 3.57 -10.11
N LEU A 256 -4.07 2.49 -9.80
CA LEU A 256 -3.53 1.36 -9.07
C LEU A 256 -3.36 0.19 -10.03
N HIS A 257 -2.23 -0.49 -9.93
CA HIS A 257 -1.92 -1.66 -10.74
C HIS A 257 -1.34 -2.78 -9.90
N LEU A 258 -1.66 -4.01 -10.25
CA LEU A 258 -0.90 -5.17 -9.81
C LEU A 258 0.44 -5.18 -10.57
N HIS A 259 1.55 -5.43 -9.86
CA HIS A 259 2.85 -5.67 -10.45
C HIS A 259 3.35 -7.07 -10.05
N TYR A 260 4.07 -7.74 -10.95
CA TYR A 260 4.62 -9.06 -10.64
C TYR A 260 6.01 -9.27 -11.26
N ALA A 261 6.81 -10.13 -10.65
CA ALA A 261 8.14 -10.46 -11.13
C ALA A 261 8.09 -11.18 -12.48
N ALA A 262 8.90 -10.76 -13.45
CA ALA A 262 8.87 -11.32 -14.81
C ALA A 262 9.17 -12.82 -14.88
N ASN A 263 9.91 -13.38 -13.88
CA ASN A 263 10.17 -14.80 -13.79
C ASN A 263 8.91 -15.67 -13.55
N VAL A 264 7.81 -15.07 -13.10
CA VAL A 264 6.51 -15.76 -12.96
C VAL A 264 6.00 -16.23 -14.31
N GLN A 265 6.25 -15.46 -15.40
CA GLN A 265 5.85 -15.86 -16.75
C GLN A 265 6.50 -17.17 -17.22
N GLU A 266 7.75 -17.42 -16.80
CA GLU A 266 8.45 -18.66 -17.13
C GLU A 266 8.11 -19.80 -16.18
N ASN A 267 8.06 -19.52 -14.87
CA ASN A 267 7.96 -20.56 -13.84
C ASN A 267 6.49 -20.96 -13.57
N TYR A 268 5.56 -20.02 -13.68
CA TYR A 268 4.13 -20.18 -13.34
C TYR A 268 3.24 -19.48 -14.39
N PRO A 269 3.26 -19.91 -15.66
CA PRO A 269 2.60 -19.20 -16.77
C PRO A 269 1.08 -19.05 -16.58
N GLU A 270 0.42 -19.98 -15.89
CA GLU A 270 -1.02 -19.88 -15.59
C GLU A 270 -1.32 -18.82 -14.53
N VAL A 271 -0.39 -18.64 -13.56
CA VAL A 271 -0.49 -17.55 -12.56
C VAL A 271 -0.19 -16.20 -13.19
N ALA A 272 0.79 -16.14 -14.11
CA ALA A 272 1.04 -14.91 -14.88
C ALA A 272 -0.19 -14.47 -15.69
N ALA A 273 -0.88 -15.43 -16.32
CA ALA A 273 -2.13 -15.15 -17.03
C ALA A 273 -3.24 -14.62 -16.10
N LEU A 274 -3.34 -15.17 -14.86
CA LEU A 274 -4.24 -14.63 -13.85
C LEU A 274 -3.87 -13.19 -13.49
N PHE A 275 -2.58 -12.86 -13.30
CA PHE A 275 -2.14 -11.51 -12.98
C PHE A 275 -2.39 -10.52 -14.12
N ASP A 276 -2.22 -10.94 -15.37
CA ASP A 276 -2.53 -10.13 -16.55
C ASP A 276 -4.04 -9.85 -16.68
N ALA A 277 -4.87 -10.83 -16.31
CA ALA A 277 -6.32 -10.72 -16.33
C ALA A 277 -6.94 -10.06 -15.08
N TYR A 278 -6.14 -9.88 -14.02
CA TYR A 278 -6.61 -9.31 -12.76
C TYR A 278 -7.18 -7.90 -12.98
N GLU A 279 -8.41 -7.71 -12.54
CA GLU A 279 -9.12 -6.43 -12.54
C GLU A 279 -9.96 -6.34 -11.26
N MET A 280 -9.84 -5.23 -10.51
CA MET A 280 -10.58 -5.02 -9.28
C MET A 280 -11.39 -3.73 -9.37
N PRO A 281 -12.72 -3.79 -9.14
CA PRO A 281 -13.53 -2.58 -9.10
C PRO A 281 -13.12 -1.64 -7.96
N ALA A 282 -13.11 -0.32 -8.19
CA ALA A 282 -12.71 0.68 -7.20
C ALA A 282 -13.55 0.63 -5.92
N GLU A 283 -14.87 0.41 -6.06
CA GLU A 283 -15.77 0.28 -4.93
C GLU A 283 -15.45 -0.92 -4.02
N VAL A 284 -14.85 -1.97 -4.58
CA VAL A 284 -14.42 -3.15 -3.80
C VAL A 284 -13.22 -2.79 -2.92
N LEU A 285 -12.24 -2.04 -3.44
CA LEU A 285 -11.09 -1.58 -2.65
C LEU A 285 -11.52 -0.69 -1.46
N SER A 286 -12.51 0.19 -1.69
CA SER A 286 -13.09 0.99 -0.60
C SER A 286 -13.79 0.13 0.44
N THR A 287 -14.52 -0.92 0.02
CA THR A 287 -15.18 -1.87 0.93
C THR A 287 -14.17 -2.70 1.72
N MET A 288 -13.08 -3.16 1.09
CA MET A 288 -11.98 -3.86 1.77
C MET A 288 -11.44 -3.03 2.94
N GLY A 289 -11.18 -1.74 2.68
CA GLY A 289 -10.72 -0.83 3.72
C GLY A 289 -11.72 -0.69 4.86
N LEU A 290 -13.02 -0.58 4.56
CA LEU A 290 -14.08 -0.48 5.57
C LEU A 290 -14.16 -1.73 6.45
N GLU A 291 -14.20 -2.91 5.84
CA GLU A 291 -14.31 -4.17 6.56
C GLU A 291 -13.10 -4.43 7.46
N LEU A 292 -11.90 -4.19 6.95
CA LEU A 292 -10.67 -4.45 7.72
C LEU A 292 -10.40 -3.39 8.79
N SER A 293 -10.69 -2.09 8.51
CA SER A 293 -10.29 -0.99 9.42
C SER A 293 -11.36 -0.59 10.42
N ILE A 294 -12.65 -0.76 10.08
CA ILE A 294 -13.78 -0.34 10.91
C ILE A 294 -14.51 -1.54 11.51
N ASN A 295 -14.76 -2.58 10.71
CA ASN A 295 -15.50 -3.76 11.14
C ASN A 295 -14.59 -4.84 11.76
N ASP A 296 -13.27 -4.61 11.79
CA ASP A 296 -12.24 -5.48 12.41
C ASP A 296 -12.28 -6.92 11.86
N VAL A 297 -12.59 -7.06 10.56
CA VAL A 297 -12.61 -8.35 9.86
C VAL A 297 -11.17 -8.74 9.49
N GLU A 298 -10.79 -9.97 9.83
CA GLU A 298 -9.46 -10.48 9.45
C GLU A 298 -9.33 -10.58 7.91
N PRO A 299 -8.17 -10.18 7.32
CA PRO A 299 -8.00 -10.17 5.87
C PRO A 299 -8.29 -11.50 5.18
N ALA A 300 -7.89 -12.62 5.81
CA ALA A 300 -8.13 -13.96 5.26
C ALA A 300 -9.62 -14.35 5.27
N ASP A 301 -10.37 -13.95 6.31
CA ASP A 301 -11.81 -14.22 6.40
C ASP A 301 -12.58 -13.34 5.40
N PHE A 302 -12.18 -12.08 5.24
CA PHE A 302 -12.70 -11.21 4.19
C PHE A 302 -12.47 -11.82 2.80
N ALA A 303 -11.26 -12.26 2.50
CA ALA A 303 -10.91 -12.86 1.23
C ALA A 303 -11.76 -14.09 0.92
N ALA A 304 -11.92 -14.99 1.87
CA ALA A 304 -12.75 -16.20 1.70
C ALA A 304 -14.22 -15.87 1.38
N GLN A 305 -14.78 -14.90 2.09
CA GLN A 305 -16.17 -14.47 1.86
C GLN A 305 -16.29 -13.75 0.51
N TRP A 306 -15.36 -12.84 0.21
CA TRP A 306 -15.39 -12.08 -1.04
C TRP A 306 -15.28 -12.99 -2.27
N ILE A 307 -14.38 -13.99 -2.24
CA ILE A 307 -14.23 -14.98 -3.32
C ILE A 307 -15.55 -15.75 -3.53
N ALA A 308 -16.21 -16.17 -2.44
CA ALA A 308 -17.46 -16.90 -2.51
C ALA A 308 -18.62 -16.05 -3.09
N ASP A 309 -18.63 -14.75 -2.79
CA ASP A 309 -19.67 -13.82 -3.24
C ASP A 309 -19.39 -13.28 -4.67
N ASN A 310 -18.18 -13.44 -5.19
CA ASN A 310 -17.73 -12.89 -6.48
C ASN A 310 -17.08 -13.95 -7.39
N GLU A 311 -17.61 -15.17 -7.38
CA GLU A 311 -17.09 -16.29 -8.19
C GLU A 311 -16.95 -15.93 -9.68
N ASP A 312 -17.88 -15.14 -10.23
CA ASP A 312 -17.85 -14.74 -11.65
C ASP A 312 -16.64 -13.83 -11.98
N ILE A 313 -16.24 -12.94 -11.05
CA ILE A 313 -15.05 -12.10 -11.21
C ILE A 313 -13.79 -12.96 -11.17
N VAL A 314 -13.68 -13.84 -10.18
CA VAL A 314 -12.55 -14.76 -10.02
C VAL A 314 -12.41 -15.68 -11.24
N LEU A 315 -13.52 -16.22 -11.74
CA LEU A 315 -13.53 -17.03 -12.96
C LEU A 315 -13.08 -16.23 -14.19
N GLY A 316 -13.38 -14.93 -14.24
CA GLY A 316 -12.86 -14.02 -15.29
C GLY A 316 -11.34 -13.97 -15.30
N TRP A 317 -10.70 -13.93 -14.15
CA TRP A 317 -9.23 -13.94 -14.04
C TRP A 317 -8.59 -15.29 -14.43
N LEU A 318 -9.31 -16.39 -14.24
CA LEU A 318 -8.83 -17.76 -14.49
C LEU A 318 -9.02 -18.25 -15.92
N THR A 319 -9.85 -17.57 -16.73
CA THR A 319 -10.29 -18.07 -18.05
C THR A 319 -9.87 -17.21 -19.24
N ASN A 320 -9.15 -16.11 -19.02
CA ASN A 320 -8.66 -15.23 -20.09
C ASN A 320 -7.32 -15.64 -20.66
#